data_3ee8fdc8ddcdccd4fd37df45bc20c93d
#
_entry.id   3ee8fdc8ddcdccd4fd37df45bc20c93d
#
_cell.length_a   1.000
_cell.length_b   1.000
_cell.length_c   1.000
_cell.angle_alpha   90.00
_cell.angle_beta   90.00
_cell.angle_gamma   90.00
#
_symmetry.space_group_name_H-M   'P 1'
#
loop_
_entity.id
_entity.type
_entity.pdbx_description
1 polymer ?
#
loop_
_entity_poly.entity_id
_entity_poly.type
_entity_poly.pdbx_seq_one_letter_code
_entity_poly.pdbx_strand_id
1 'polypeptide(L)'
;MRKLIVFNHVSLDGYFVDANGSMSWAKTRKDDAEWNAFVAENASGEGPLLFGRKTYELMIQYWPTPMAAQHDAAVADRMNKLPKVVFSTTLNDVSWSNTKLVKGEMAAEVRKMKEESGDGMTILGSGTLVSQLADEGLIDEYHIVVNPVVLGRGRTMFEGVCEKDNQEKLAVKPMKSRTFGNGCVYLVYEPAA
;
A
#
# COMPACT_ATOMS: atom_id res chain seq x y z
N MET A 1 12.81 12.46 -10.62
CA MET A 1 12.25 11.07 -10.60
C MET A 1 11.10 11.03 -9.61
N ARG A 2 10.02 10.33 -9.95
CA ARG A 2 8.86 10.14 -9.07
C ARG A 2 9.23 9.20 -7.92
N LYS A 3 8.80 9.53 -6.70
CA LYS A 3 8.97 8.62 -5.56
C LYS A 3 7.99 7.46 -5.66
N LEU A 4 8.41 6.27 -5.23
CA LEU A 4 7.56 5.12 -4.99
C LEU A 4 7.43 4.88 -3.48
N ILE A 5 6.21 4.98 -2.98
CA ILE A 5 5.87 4.88 -1.56
C ILE A 5 5.07 3.60 -1.34
N VAL A 6 5.34 2.89 -0.27
CA VAL A 6 4.47 1.84 0.25
C VAL A 6 3.62 2.41 1.37
N PHE A 7 2.30 2.28 1.30
CA PHE A 7 1.42 2.61 2.41
C PHE A 7 0.60 1.39 2.83
N ASN A 8 0.83 0.89 4.04
CA ASN A 8 0.16 -0.29 4.55
C ASN A 8 -0.13 -0.22 6.04
N HIS A 9 -1.20 -0.93 6.44
CA HIS A 9 -1.49 -1.26 7.83
C HIS A 9 -0.90 -2.61 8.18
N VAL A 10 -0.30 -2.73 9.37
CA VAL A 10 0.16 -3.98 9.95
C VAL A 10 -0.36 -4.14 11.38
N SER A 11 -0.51 -5.37 11.83
CA SER A 11 -0.73 -5.69 13.24
C SER A 11 0.53 -5.43 14.06
N LEU A 12 0.41 -5.40 15.39
CA LEU A 12 1.58 -5.22 16.28
C LEU A 12 2.64 -6.30 16.07
N ASP A 13 2.23 -7.52 15.70
CA ASP A 13 3.10 -8.66 15.38
C ASP A 13 3.47 -8.77 13.89
N GLY A 14 3.24 -7.69 13.09
CA GLY A 14 3.81 -7.51 11.76
C GLY A 14 3.03 -8.12 10.59
N TYR A 15 1.83 -8.65 10.81
CA TYR A 15 1.00 -9.16 9.71
C TYR A 15 0.19 -8.05 9.04
N PHE A 16 0.14 -8.04 7.70
CA PHE A 16 -0.69 -7.10 6.95
C PHE A 16 -2.04 -7.69 6.53
N VAL A 17 -2.17 -9.02 6.48
CA VAL A 17 -3.43 -9.75 6.37
C VAL A 17 -3.47 -10.89 7.38
N ASP A 18 -4.67 -11.23 7.85
CA ASP A 18 -4.89 -12.37 8.74
C ASP A 18 -4.74 -13.72 8.01
N ALA A 19 -4.97 -14.82 8.71
CA ALA A 19 -4.89 -16.18 8.14
C ALA A 19 -5.89 -16.44 7.00
N ASN A 20 -6.95 -15.63 6.89
CA ASN A 20 -7.97 -15.72 5.84
C ASN A 20 -7.69 -14.75 4.69
N GLY A 21 -6.59 -13.98 4.74
CA GLY A 21 -6.25 -12.95 3.77
C GLY A 21 -7.05 -11.66 3.93
N SER A 22 -7.72 -11.45 5.08
CA SER A 22 -8.55 -10.27 5.35
C SER A 22 -7.75 -9.18 6.08
N MET A 23 -8.12 -7.93 5.82
CA MET A 23 -7.67 -6.74 6.55
C MET A 23 -8.79 -6.14 7.43
N SER A 24 -9.88 -6.87 7.67
CA SER A 24 -11.02 -6.36 8.44
C SER A 24 -10.70 -5.95 9.89
N TRP A 25 -9.60 -6.45 10.42
CA TRP A 25 -9.04 -6.11 11.73
C TRP A 25 -8.43 -4.69 11.78
N ALA A 26 -8.06 -4.10 10.65
CA ALA A 26 -7.47 -2.75 10.55
C ALA A 26 -8.54 -1.63 10.61
N LYS A 27 -9.76 -1.94 11.05
CA LYS A 27 -10.86 -0.97 11.20
C LYS A 27 -10.58 -0.06 12.40
N THR A 28 -10.21 1.18 12.11
CA THR A 28 -10.02 2.22 13.12
C THR A 28 -11.35 2.85 13.54
N ARG A 29 -11.40 3.42 14.75
CA ARG A 29 -12.58 4.11 15.26
C ARG A 29 -12.85 5.37 14.44
N LYS A 30 -14.10 5.56 14.02
CA LYS A 30 -14.52 6.73 13.22
C LYS A 30 -14.64 8.03 14.04
N ASP A 31 -14.62 7.94 15.35
CA ASP A 31 -14.77 9.06 16.30
C ASP A 31 -13.45 9.76 16.65
N ASP A 32 -12.34 9.39 16.02
CA ASP A 32 -11.02 10.03 16.19
C ASP A 32 -10.78 11.07 15.09
N ALA A 33 -10.98 12.34 15.43
CA ALA A 33 -10.82 13.46 14.49
C ALA A 33 -9.38 13.61 13.98
N GLU A 34 -8.38 13.33 14.81
CA GLU A 34 -6.96 13.38 14.42
C GLU A 34 -6.63 12.27 13.41
N TRP A 35 -7.16 11.08 13.66
CA TRP A 35 -7.03 9.96 12.73
C TRP A 35 -7.73 10.24 11.40
N ASN A 36 -8.93 10.78 11.42
CA ASN A 36 -9.68 11.11 10.21
C ASN A 36 -8.96 12.19 9.39
N ALA A 37 -8.37 13.19 10.02
CA ALA A 37 -7.55 14.20 9.35
C ALA A 37 -6.30 13.57 8.69
N PHE A 38 -5.62 12.67 9.38
CA PHE A 38 -4.49 11.92 8.84
C PHE A 38 -4.88 11.06 7.62
N VAL A 39 -6.01 10.36 7.67
CA VAL A 39 -6.50 9.56 6.55
C VAL A 39 -6.82 10.45 5.34
N ALA A 40 -7.46 11.60 5.56
CA ALA A 40 -7.76 12.58 4.51
C ALA A 40 -6.47 13.17 3.90
N GLU A 41 -5.48 13.53 4.71
CA GLU A 41 -4.17 14.01 4.26
C GLU A 41 -3.45 12.94 3.43
N ASN A 42 -3.41 11.71 3.90
CA ASN A 42 -2.80 10.60 3.17
C ASN A 42 -3.51 10.29 1.84
N ALA A 43 -4.82 10.49 1.79
CA ALA A 43 -5.60 10.35 0.58
C ALA A 43 -5.44 11.54 -0.39
N SER A 44 -4.75 12.63 -0.04
CA SER A 44 -4.65 13.83 -0.86
C SER A 44 -3.64 13.74 -2.03
N GLY A 45 -2.74 12.75 -2.06
CA GLY A 45 -1.78 12.54 -3.17
C GLY A 45 -2.47 12.37 -4.52
N GLU A 46 -1.86 12.80 -5.63
CA GLU A 46 -2.47 12.75 -6.99
C GLU A 46 -1.85 11.69 -7.90
N GLY A 47 -0.82 11.01 -7.43
CA GLY A 47 -0.10 10.00 -8.19
C GLY A 47 -0.81 8.65 -8.31
N PRO A 48 -0.32 7.79 -9.21
CA PRO A 48 -0.90 6.49 -9.45
C PRO A 48 -0.85 5.56 -8.24
N LEU A 49 -1.91 4.76 -8.08
CA LEU A 49 -1.98 3.66 -7.13
C LEU A 49 -1.53 2.36 -7.81
N LEU A 50 -0.62 1.62 -7.17
CA LEU A 50 -0.09 0.37 -7.68
C LEU A 50 -0.65 -0.81 -6.88
N PHE A 51 -1.19 -1.80 -7.60
CA PHE A 51 -1.82 -2.98 -7.02
C PHE A 51 -1.29 -4.27 -7.64
N GLY A 52 -1.17 -5.30 -6.83
CA GLY A 52 -1.21 -6.68 -7.32
C GLY A 52 -2.66 -7.16 -7.49
N ARG A 53 -2.83 -8.28 -8.18
CA ARG A 53 -4.15 -8.84 -8.50
C ARG A 53 -5.09 -8.92 -7.29
N LYS A 54 -4.66 -9.58 -6.22
CA LYS A 54 -5.52 -9.80 -5.03
C LYS A 54 -5.98 -8.50 -4.38
N THR A 55 -5.09 -7.50 -4.31
CA THR A 55 -5.43 -6.18 -3.76
C THR A 55 -6.41 -5.46 -4.69
N TYR A 56 -6.18 -5.50 -6.01
CA TYR A 56 -7.10 -4.94 -6.99
C TYR A 56 -8.50 -5.55 -6.86
N GLU A 57 -8.61 -6.88 -6.82
CA GLU A 57 -9.88 -7.61 -6.68
C GLU A 57 -10.62 -7.22 -5.39
N LEU A 58 -9.90 -7.01 -4.28
CA LEU A 58 -10.47 -6.55 -3.02
C LEU A 58 -10.96 -5.10 -3.12
N MET A 59 -10.15 -4.21 -3.67
CA MET A 59 -10.43 -2.78 -3.73
C MET A 59 -11.59 -2.43 -4.67
N ILE A 60 -11.68 -3.08 -5.83
CA ILE A 60 -12.77 -2.85 -6.79
C ILE A 60 -14.13 -3.31 -6.27
N GLN A 61 -14.17 -4.28 -5.36
CA GLN A 61 -15.43 -4.72 -4.74
C GLN A 61 -16.00 -3.69 -3.75
N TYR A 62 -15.19 -2.78 -3.24
CA TYR A 62 -15.60 -1.82 -2.22
C TYR A 62 -15.65 -0.37 -2.73
N TRP A 63 -14.56 0.16 -3.27
CA TRP A 63 -14.44 1.59 -3.54
C TRP A 63 -15.41 2.16 -4.58
N PRO A 64 -15.81 1.46 -5.65
CA PRO A 64 -16.81 1.96 -6.59
C PRO A 64 -18.26 1.86 -6.08
N THR A 65 -18.50 1.36 -4.85
CA THR A 65 -19.85 1.13 -4.35
C THR A 65 -20.43 2.37 -3.67
N PRO A 66 -21.78 2.53 -3.65
CA PRO A 66 -22.45 3.56 -2.86
C PRO A 66 -22.13 3.50 -1.37
N MET A 67 -21.86 2.29 -0.84
CA MET A 67 -21.48 2.08 0.56
C MET A 67 -20.16 2.80 0.88
N ALA A 68 -19.14 2.69 0.03
CA ALA A 68 -17.87 3.38 0.24
C ALA A 68 -18.07 4.90 0.24
N ALA A 69 -18.86 5.43 -0.69
CA ALA A 69 -19.18 6.85 -0.76
C ALA A 69 -19.95 7.36 0.46
N GLN A 70 -20.81 6.53 1.08
CA GLN A 70 -21.51 6.87 2.34
C GLN A 70 -20.59 6.81 3.55
N HIS A 71 -19.62 5.89 3.56
CA HIS A 71 -18.72 5.72 4.69
C HIS A 71 -17.59 6.76 4.71
N ASP A 72 -16.99 7.05 3.55
CA ASP A 72 -15.90 8.01 3.39
C ASP A 72 -15.89 8.56 1.96
N ALA A 73 -16.71 9.58 1.72
CA ALA A 73 -16.91 10.16 0.41
C ALA A 73 -15.60 10.67 -0.22
N ALA A 74 -14.74 11.30 0.58
CA ALA A 74 -13.48 11.88 0.08
C ALA A 74 -12.51 10.80 -0.38
N VAL A 75 -12.31 9.75 0.41
CA VAL A 75 -11.42 8.63 0.04
C VAL A 75 -12.01 7.84 -1.13
N ALA A 76 -13.33 7.58 -1.15
CA ALA A 76 -13.98 6.88 -2.25
C ALA A 76 -13.84 7.63 -3.57
N ASP A 77 -14.06 8.96 -3.58
CA ASP A 77 -13.89 9.81 -4.77
C ASP A 77 -12.45 9.73 -5.30
N ARG A 78 -11.47 9.84 -4.40
CA ARG A 78 -10.05 9.75 -4.75
C ARG A 78 -9.69 8.38 -5.33
N MET A 79 -10.03 7.30 -4.63
CA MET A 79 -9.76 5.93 -5.07
C MET A 79 -10.33 5.65 -6.47
N ASN A 80 -11.48 6.25 -6.82
CA ASN A 80 -12.08 6.09 -8.13
C ASN A 80 -11.43 6.99 -9.20
N LYS A 81 -10.99 8.21 -8.86
CA LYS A 81 -10.41 9.17 -9.80
C LYS A 81 -8.94 8.93 -10.12
N LEU A 82 -8.15 8.51 -9.13
CA LEU A 82 -6.71 8.33 -9.33
C LEU A 82 -6.39 7.33 -10.43
N PRO A 83 -5.31 7.52 -11.20
CA PRO A 83 -4.76 6.49 -12.06
C PRO A 83 -4.39 5.26 -11.25
N LYS A 84 -4.62 4.09 -11.80
CA LYS A 84 -4.30 2.80 -11.17
C LYS A 84 -3.50 1.93 -12.12
N VAL A 85 -2.50 1.23 -11.58
CA VAL A 85 -1.71 0.25 -12.31
C VAL A 85 -1.79 -1.09 -11.58
N VAL A 86 -2.28 -2.10 -12.28
CA VAL A 86 -2.42 -3.46 -11.75
C VAL A 86 -1.38 -4.36 -12.41
N PHE A 87 -0.52 -4.95 -11.60
CA PHE A 87 0.46 -5.94 -12.05
C PHE A 87 -0.09 -7.34 -11.87
N SER A 88 -0.31 -8.05 -12.99
CA SER A 88 -0.82 -9.42 -12.98
C SER A 88 -0.57 -10.13 -14.30
N THR A 89 -0.03 -11.34 -14.22
CA THR A 89 0.10 -12.25 -15.37
C THR A 89 -1.16 -13.09 -15.60
N THR A 90 -2.07 -13.15 -14.62
CA THR A 90 -3.24 -14.03 -14.65
C THR A 90 -4.56 -13.33 -14.92
N LEU A 91 -4.69 -12.02 -14.68
CA LEU A 91 -5.84 -11.22 -15.07
C LEU A 91 -5.88 -11.05 -16.59
N ASN A 92 -7.06 -11.20 -17.17
CA ASN A 92 -7.26 -10.93 -18.58
C ASN A 92 -7.60 -9.46 -18.84
N ASP A 93 -8.35 -8.84 -17.95
CA ASP A 93 -8.86 -7.46 -18.06
C ASP A 93 -9.04 -6.81 -16.69
N VAL A 94 -9.22 -5.49 -16.70
CA VAL A 94 -9.51 -4.64 -15.54
C VAL A 94 -10.68 -3.72 -15.87
N SER A 95 -11.65 -3.64 -14.96
CA SER A 95 -12.91 -2.89 -15.18
C SER A 95 -13.04 -1.63 -14.31
N TRP A 96 -12.16 -1.43 -13.32
CA TRP A 96 -12.19 -0.21 -12.51
C TRP A 96 -11.70 0.98 -13.34
N SER A 97 -12.41 2.11 -13.25
CA SER A 97 -12.07 3.33 -14.02
C SER A 97 -10.60 3.75 -13.79
N ASN A 98 -9.98 4.32 -14.82
CA ASN A 98 -8.60 4.82 -14.79
C ASN A 98 -7.56 3.75 -14.39
N THR A 99 -7.78 2.50 -14.79
CA THR A 99 -6.90 1.38 -14.46
C THR A 99 -6.19 0.83 -15.70
N LYS A 100 -4.87 0.67 -15.61
CA LYS A 100 -4.01 0.00 -16.60
C LYS A 100 -3.60 -1.37 -16.06
N LEU A 101 -3.75 -2.43 -16.85
CA LEU A 101 -3.20 -3.75 -16.58
C LEU A 101 -1.80 -3.88 -17.18
N VAL A 102 -0.84 -4.31 -16.37
CA VAL A 102 0.54 -4.61 -16.78
C VAL A 102 0.79 -6.10 -16.60
N LYS A 103 1.10 -6.79 -17.70
CA LYS A 103 1.40 -8.25 -17.72
C LYS A 103 2.88 -8.58 -17.82
N GLY A 104 3.74 -7.56 -18.03
CA GLY A 104 5.18 -7.72 -18.22
C GLY A 104 5.98 -7.65 -16.92
N GLU A 105 7.28 -7.44 -17.08
CA GLU A 105 8.23 -7.31 -15.97
C GLU A 105 7.91 -6.06 -15.12
N MET A 106 7.49 -6.31 -13.90
CA MET A 106 7.03 -5.27 -12.98
C MET A 106 8.12 -4.24 -12.66
N ALA A 107 9.33 -4.70 -12.34
CA ALA A 107 10.43 -3.82 -11.98
C ALA A 107 10.82 -2.89 -13.14
N ALA A 108 10.83 -3.39 -14.38
CA ALA A 108 11.12 -2.58 -15.57
C ALA A 108 10.05 -1.50 -15.81
N GLU A 109 8.77 -1.85 -15.66
CA GLU A 109 7.68 -0.87 -15.81
C GLU A 109 7.74 0.19 -14.69
N VAL A 110 8.01 -0.21 -13.45
CA VAL A 110 8.16 0.73 -12.32
C VAL A 110 9.35 1.66 -12.52
N ARG A 111 10.51 1.17 -12.99
CA ARG A 111 11.66 2.04 -13.32
C ARG A 111 11.28 3.09 -14.35
N LYS A 112 10.62 2.67 -15.44
CA LYS A 112 10.12 3.59 -16.47
C LYS A 112 9.16 4.63 -15.88
N MET A 113 8.20 4.22 -15.06
CA MET A 113 7.28 5.13 -14.40
C MET A 113 7.99 6.12 -13.45
N LYS A 114 9.07 5.71 -12.79
CA LYS A 114 9.89 6.60 -11.93
C LYS A 114 10.60 7.68 -12.73
N GLU A 115 10.97 7.43 -13.97
CA GLU A 115 11.62 8.41 -14.87
C GLU A 115 10.65 9.46 -15.42
N GLU A 116 9.36 9.16 -15.46
CA GLU A 116 8.33 10.10 -15.92
C GLU A 116 8.20 11.29 -14.95
N SER A 117 7.73 12.44 -15.45
CA SER A 117 7.34 13.58 -14.62
C SER A 117 5.97 13.33 -13.97
N GLY A 118 5.75 13.89 -12.79
CA GLY A 118 4.46 13.84 -12.09
C GLY A 118 4.59 13.49 -10.62
N ASP A 119 3.45 13.29 -9.97
CA ASP A 119 3.37 12.97 -8.54
C ASP A 119 3.90 11.59 -8.21
N GLY A 120 4.28 11.39 -6.94
CA GLY A 120 4.75 10.12 -6.42
C GLY A 120 3.71 9.00 -6.62
N MET A 121 4.17 7.77 -6.67
CA MET A 121 3.36 6.56 -6.83
C MET A 121 3.19 5.88 -5.49
N THR A 122 2.03 5.26 -5.23
CA THR A 122 1.77 4.59 -3.96
C THR A 122 1.35 3.14 -4.17
N ILE A 123 2.08 2.20 -3.56
CA ILE A 123 1.67 0.80 -3.44
C ILE A 123 0.72 0.70 -2.24
N LEU A 124 -0.50 0.23 -2.49
CA LEU A 124 -1.44 -0.14 -1.43
C LEU A 124 -1.56 -1.65 -1.35
N GLY A 125 -1.37 -2.20 -0.16
CA GLY A 125 -1.38 -3.65 0.03
C GLY A 125 -0.28 -4.36 -0.73
N SER A 126 -0.60 -5.52 -1.33
CA SER A 126 0.22 -6.26 -2.31
C SER A 126 1.61 -6.65 -1.82
N GLY A 127 1.68 -7.51 -0.79
CA GLY A 127 2.96 -7.96 -0.23
C GLY A 127 3.95 -8.45 -1.28
N THR A 128 3.50 -9.18 -2.31
CA THR A 128 4.36 -9.63 -3.42
C THR A 128 4.96 -8.46 -4.22
N LEU A 129 4.20 -7.37 -4.46
CA LEU A 129 4.77 -6.17 -5.08
C LEU A 129 5.84 -5.54 -4.19
N VAL A 130 5.50 -5.40 -2.91
CA VAL A 130 6.42 -4.79 -1.93
C VAL A 130 7.71 -5.59 -1.84
N SER A 131 7.65 -6.92 -1.66
CA SER A 131 8.86 -7.74 -1.54
C SER A 131 9.73 -7.67 -2.80
N GLN A 132 9.16 -7.84 -3.99
CA GLN A 132 9.92 -7.82 -5.24
C GLN A 132 10.52 -6.44 -5.53
N LEU A 133 9.78 -5.35 -5.30
CA LEU A 133 10.28 -3.99 -5.56
C LEU A 133 11.26 -3.51 -4.48
N ALA A 134 11.16 -4.05 -3.26
CA ALA A 134 12.15 -3.83 -2.21
C ALA A 134 13.49 -4.48 -2.56
N ASP A 135 13.49 -5.74 -3.03
CA ASP A 135 14.69 -6.44 -3.49
C ASP A 135 15.39 -5.74 -4.67
N GLU A 136 14.60 -5.08 -5.53
CA GLU A 136 15.12 -4.30 -6.66
C GLU A 136 15.54 -2.87 -6.27
N GLY A 137 15.47 -2.49 -4.99
CA GLY A 137 15.81 -1.15 -4.49
C GLY A 137 14.96 -0.02 -5.06
N LEU A 138 13.72 -0.30 -5.48
CA LEU A 138 12.86 0.65 -6.17
C LEU A 138 11.93 1.43 -5.25
N ILE A 139 11.77 1.01 -4.00
CA ILE A 139 10.93 1.67 -3.00
C ILE A 139 11.72 2.77 -2.30
N ASP A 140 11.21 3.99 -2.33
CA ASP A 140 11.85 5.16 -1.73
C ASP A 140 11.43 5.37 -0.28
N GLU A 141 10.17 5.06 0.07
CA GLU A 141 9.64 5.26 1.42
C GLU A 141 8.66 4.14 1.82
N TYR A 142 8.72 3.75 3.09
CA TYR A 142 7.79 2.81 3.73
C TYR A 142 6.96 3.54 4.77
N HIS A 143 5.68 3.74 4.48
CA HIS A 143 4.69 4.35 5.35
C HIS A 143 3.84 3.26 5.97
N ILE A 144 4.07 2.95 7.23
CA ILE A 144 3.47 1.83 7.93
C ILE A 144 2.61 2.32 9.08
N VAL A 145 1.37 1.87 9.12
CA VAL A 145 0.49 2.05 10.28
C VAL A 145 0.47 0.77 11.10
N VAL A 146 1.11 0.80 12.27
CA VAL A 146 1.04 -0.28 13.24
C VAL A 146 -0.26 -0.14 14.04
N ASN A 147 -1.12 -1.15 13.96
CA ASN A 147 -2.39 -1.19 14.68
C ASN A 147 -2.24 -1.91 16.01
N PRO A 148 -2.97 -1.49 17.07
CA PRO A 148 -2.88 -2.09 18.40
C PRO A 148 -3.64 -3.43 18.49
N VAL A 149 -3.28 -4.38 17.63
CA VAL A 149 -3.85 -5.72 17.54
C VAL A 149 -2.78 -6.76 17.28
N VAL A 150 -2.92 -7.93 17.89
CA VAL A 150 -2.07 -9.10 17.64
C VAL A 150 -2.90 -10.16 16.91
N LEU A 151 -2.42 -10.65 15.78
CA LEU A 151 -3.11 -11.65 14.96
C LEU A 151 -2.60 -13.07 15.19
N GLY A 152 -1.33 -13.23 15.57
CA GLY A 152 -0.67 -14.52 15.83
C GLY A 152 -0.37 -15.34 14.57
N ARG A 153 -1.07 -15.09 13.46
CA ARG A 153 -0.86 -15.75 12.16
C ARG A 153 -1.42 -14.91 11.02
N GLY A 154 -0.86 -15.07 9.82
CA GLY A 154 -1.24 -14.31 8.64
C GLY A 154 -0.10 -14.28 7.64
N ARG A 155 -0.07 -13.24 6.80
CA ARG A 155 1.04 -12.97 5.89
C ARG A 155 1.72 -11.66 6.28
N THR A 156 3.05 -11.68 6.25
CA THR A 156 3.86 -10.46 6.41
C THR A 156 4.04 -9.76 5.07
N MET A 157 4.28 -8.45 5.11
CA MET A 157 4.45 -7.62 3.92
C MET A 157 5.79 -7.86 3.23
N PHE A 158 6.79 -8.28 3.97
CA PHE A 158 8.17 -8.47 3.52
C PHE A 158 8.56 -9.95 3.35
N GLU A 159 7.58 -10.83 3.19
CA GLU A 159 7.82 -12.25 2.94
C GLU A 159 8.61 -12.43 1.64
N GLY A 160 9.78 -13.09 1.72
CA GLY A 160 10.67 -13.33 0.60
C GLY A 160 11.62 -12.18 0.25
N VAL A 161 11.66 -11.09 1.01
CA VAL A 161 12.65 -10.02 0.85
C VAL A 161 14.03 -10.55 1.26
N CYS A 162 15.06 -10.20 0.47
CA CYS A 162 16.46 -10.61 0.63
C CYS A 162 16.76 -12.09 0.29
N GLU A 163 15.79 -12.88 -0.21
CA GLU A 163 16.06 -14.28 -0.58
C GLU A 163 16.89 -14.42 -1.87
N LYS A 164 16.75 -13.46 -2.80
CA LYS A 164 17.36 -13.57 -4.15
C LYS A 164 18.87 -13.35 -4.20
N ASP A 165 19.38 -12.43 -3.38
CA ASP A 165 20.76 -11.92 -3.51
C ASP A 165 21.66 -12.32 -2.33
N ASN A 166 21.29 -13.32 -1.51
CA ASN A 166 21.98 -13.67 -0.27
C ASN A 166 22.19 -12.46 0.67
N GLN A 167 21.35 -11.43 0.56
CA GLN A 167 21.38 -10.31 1.48
C GLN A 167 20.79 -10.76 2.82
N GLU A 168 21.49 -10.50 3.90
CA GLU A 168 20.99 -10.86 5.24
C GLU A 168 19.80 -9.99 5.68
N LYS A 169 19.68 -8.77 5.15
CA LYS A 169 18.65 -7.79 5.56
C LYS A 169 18.54 -6.62 4.61
N LEU A 170 17.34 -6.03 4.55
CA LEU A 170 17.11 -4.69 4.01
C LEU A 170 17.16 -3.68 5.16
N ALA A 171 18.23 -2.90 5.24
CA ALA A 171 18.37 -1.87 6.26
C ALA A 171 17.49 -0.65 5.91
N VAL A 172 16.79 -0.12 6.92
CA VAL A 172 15.97 1.10 6.78
C VAL A 172 16.28 2.07 7.92
N LYS A 173 16.15 3.38 7.66
CA LYS A 173 16.33 4.42 8.67
C LYS A 173 15.01 5.16 8.93
N PRO A 174 14.71 5.53 10.19
CA PRO A 174 13.47 6.21 10.52
C PRO A 174 13.50 7.67 10.05
N MET A 175 12.38 8.13 9.49
CA MET A 175 12.14 9.49 9.04
C MET A 175 11.14 10.22 9.92
N LYS A 176 10.03 9.55 10.27
CA LYS A 176 8.92 10.13 11.02
C LYS A 176 8.19 9.05 11.81
N SER A 177 7.68 9.45 12.97
CA SER A 177 6.70 8.66 13.72
C SER A 177 5.59 9.56 14.27
N ARG A 178 4.36 9.01 14.39
CA ARG A 178 3.22 9.68 15.00
C ARG A 178 2.33 8.65 15.69
N THR A 179 1.96 8.92 16.93
CA THR A 179 1.01 8.10 17.69
C THR A 179 -0.34 8.80 17.70
N PHE A 180 -1.42 8.04 17.54
CA PHE A 180 -2.80 8.52 17.53
C PHE A 180 -3.55 8.10 18.78
N GLY A 181 -4.60 8.83 19.13
CA GLY A 181 -5.45 8.54 20.29
C GLY A 181 -6.15 7.18 20.23
N ASN A 182 -6.36 6.63 19.03
CA ASN A 182 -6.90 5.28 18.82
C ASN A 182 -5.88 4.14 19.05
N GLY A 183 -4.63 4.47 19.41
CA GLY A 183 -3.55 3.51 19.67
C GLY A 183 -2.75 3.11 18.44
N CYS A 184 -3.09 3.58 17.23
CA CYS A 184 -2.27 3.36 16.04
C CYS A 184 -0.97 4.17 16.09
N VAL A 185 0.09 3.61 15.52
CA VAL A 185 1.38 4.30 15.34
C VAL A 185 1.72 4.34 13.88
N TYR A 186 1.87 5.53 13.32
CA TYR A 186 2.35 5.74 11.96
C TYR A 186 3.85 5.90 11.95
N LEU A 187 4.51 5.15 11.10
CA LEU A 187 5.96 5.10 10.93
C LEU A 187 6.31 5.36 9.48
N VAL A 188 7.32 6.21 9.25
CA VAL A 188 7.91 6.40 7.94
C VAL A 188 9.38 6.03 7.99
N TYR A 189 9.80 5.17 7.09
CA TYR A 189 11.19 4.77 6.90
C TYR A 189 11.60 4.97 5.44
N GLU A 190 12.89 5.18 5.21
CA GLU A 190 13.51 5.08 3.88
C GLU A 190 14.64 4.03 3.91
N PRO A 191 15.02 3.46 2.76
CA PRO A 191 16.19 2.58 2.68
C PRO A 191 17.42 3.27 3.26
N ALA A 192 18.18 2.56 4.10
CA ALA A 192 19.49 3.02 4.53
C ALA A 192 20.49 2.79 3.38
N ALA A 193 21.37 3.79 3.16
CA ALA A 193 22.41 3.70 2.15
C ALA A 193 23.45 2.62 2.51
#